data_2d5094f34d24d319b336d9bf012afbc9
#
_entry.id   2d5094f34d24d319b336d9bf012afbc9
#
_cell.length_a   1.000
_cell.length_b   1.000
_cell.length_c   1.000
_cell.angle_alpha   90.00
_cell.angle_beta   90.00
_cell.angle_gamma   90.00
#
_symmetry.space_group_name_H-M   'P 1'
#
loop_
_entity.id
_entity.type
_entity.pdbx_description
1 polymer ?
#
loop_
_entity_poly.entity_id
_entity_poly.type
_entity_poly.pdbx_seq_one_letter_code
_entity_poly.pdbx_strand_id
1 'polypeptide(L)'
;MKNKGKAENRAVMDRFFADRGNMKLFHKKRRFRYGFLMLFILLTALAVPVWGRAGGGGSSGGGGGSGGGGGNSGGSGGNSYHSGRSSSRSNLVGNIVFGVNAVLITCGGAIVFTVKSKKAAMKSKNLMRQYEKIGGNWDYREVQRQVEEAYFEIQECWRRMDASYAAAYLSTELLEDFNMKIQWMEVREEAVVQKHVKLLSAVPVCASDEPGQENDSIWYLIHGSMVGYYINRNTGICVRGNTKKESFYEYWRFIYRNKRWVLQEIRQQDEIDINQFI
;
A
#
# COMPACT_ATOMS: atom_id res chain seq x y z
N MET A 1 22.84 13.10 -72.12
CA MET A 1 23.05 13.74 -70.80
C MET A 1 21.82 13.72 -69.88
N LYS A 2 20.72 12.98 -70.15
CA LYS A 2 19.47 12.98 -69.32
C LYS A 2 19.36 11.92 -68.21
N ASN A 3 20.28 10.95 -68.12
CA ASN A 3 20.16 9.83 -67.22
C ASN A 3 20.95 9.97 -65.88
N LYS A 4 21.90 10.92 -65.77
CA LYS A 4 22.69 11.12 -64.55
C LYS A 4 21.91 11.82 -63.44
N GLY A 5 21.05 12.78 -63.79
CA GLY A 5 20.26 13.52 -62.79
C GLY A 5 19.15 12.70 -62.11
N LYS A 6 18.68 11.62 -62.79
CA LYS A 6 17.61 10.76 -62.22
C LYS A 6 18.13 9.76 -61.18
N ALA A 7 19.40 9.33 -61.33
CA ALA A 7 20.04 8.43 -60.36
C ALA A 7 20.46 9.19 -59.07
N GLU A 8 20.93 10.44 -59.23
CA GLU A 8 21.35 11.27 -58.10
C GLU A 8 20.17 11.70 -57.22
N ASN A 9 19.04 12.06 -57.82
CA ASN A 9 17.80 12.36 -57.08
C ASN A 9 17.21 11.15 -56.36
N ARG A 10 17.38 9.93 -56.89
CA ARG A 10 16.95 8.71 -56.22
C ARG A 10 17.78 8.40 -54.99
N ALA A 11 19.11 8.55 -55.08
CA ALA A 11 20.02 8.33 -53.95
C ALA A 11 19.81 9.34 -52.79
N VAL A 12 19.42 10.58 -53.10
CA VAL A 12 19.09 11.61 -52.08
C VAL A 12 17.76 11.27 -51.41
N MET A 13 16.75 10.79 -52.16
CA MET A 13 15.46 10.36 -51.59
C MET A 13 15.60 9.13 -50.69
N ASP A 14 16.40 8.15 -51.09
CA ASP A 14 16.61 6.94 -50.27
C ASP A 14 17.34 7.24 -48.97
N ARG A 15 18.30 8.20 -48.95
CA ARG A 15 18.91 8.68 -47.68
C ARG A 15 17.92 9.43 -46.80
N PHE A 16 17.01 10.20 -47.35
CA PHE A 16 16.01 10.95 -46.60
C PHE A 16 14.95 10.04 -45.95
N PHE A 17 14.60 8.93 -46.61
CA PHE A 17 13.69 7.92 -46.04
C PHE A 17 14.38 7.04 -44.98
N ALA A 18 15.66 6.71 -45.15
CA ALA A 18 16.43 5.96 -44.17
C ALA A 18 16.63 6.75 -42.87
N ASP A 19 16.84 8.05 -42.94
CA ASP A 19 17.01 8.92 -41.78
C ASP A 19 15.72 9.13 -41.00
N ARG A 20 14.55 9.20 -41.65
CA ARG A 20 13.26 9.25 -41.00
C ARG A 20 12.90 7.93 -40.29
N GLY A 21 13.33 6.79 -40.79
CA GLY A 21 13.15 5.48 -40.15
C GLY A 21 13.92 5.37 -38.85
N ASN A 22 15.18 5.81 -38.86
CA ASN A 22 16.04 5.81 -37.69
C ASN A 22 15.54 6.76 -36.59
N MET A 23 15.07 7.96 -36.97
CA MET A 23 14.56 8.95 -36.01
C MET A 23 13.28 8.46 -35.30
N LYS A 24 12.38 7.76 -36.00
CA LYS A 24 11.17 7.16 -35.39
C LYS A 24 11.51 6.02 -34.42
N LEU A 25 12.53 5.21 -34.70
CA LEU A 25 12.99 4.14 -33.82
C LEU A 25 13.64 4.68 -32.54
N PHE A 26 14.43 5.77 -32.65
CA PHE A 26 15.03 6.44 -31.49
C PHE A 26 14.00 7.07 -30.57
N HIS A 27 12.95 7.71 -31.09
CA HIS A 27 11.86 8.28 -30.31
C HIS A 27 11.00 7.20 -29.65
N LYS A 28 10.77 6.06 -30.29
CA LYS A 28 10.01 4.95 -29.71
C LYS A 28 10.77 4.28 -28.56
N LYS A 29 12.10 4.07 -28.70
CA LYS A 29 12.95 3.54 -27.64
C LYS A 29 13.05 4.49 -26.42
N ARG A 30 13.11 5.81 -26.67
CA ARG A 30 13.19 6.83 -25.62
C ARG A 30 11.88 6.91 -24.83
N ARG A 31 10.70 6.89 -25.49
CA ARG A 31 9.38 6.87 -24.83
C ARG A 31 9.17 5.61 -23.97
N PHE A 32 9.65 4.47 -24.43
CA PHE A 32 9.58 3.21 -23.69
C PHE A 32 10.46 3.26 -22.42
N ARG A 33 11.64 3.86 -22.49
CA ARG A 33 12.54 4.03 -21.32
C ARG A 33 11.96 4.97 -20.27
N TYR A 34 11.31 6.07 -20.66
CA TYR A 34 10.64 6.97 -19.72
C TYR A 34 9.35 6.37 -19.15
N GLY A 35 8.61 5.61 -19.92
CA GLY A 35 7.45 4.85 -19.43
C GLY A 35 7.85 3.83 -18.38
N PHE A 36 8.96 3.13 -18.57
CA PHE A 36 9.49 2.16 -17.63
C PHE A 36 10.04 2.83 -16.35
N LEU A 37 10.72 3.98 -16.49
CA LEU A 37 11.22 4.75 -15.36
C LEU A 37 10.07 5.34 -14.53
N MET A 38 9.03 5.86 -15.18
CA MET A 38 7.83 6.35 -14.50
C MET A 38 7.06 5.23 -13.80
N LEU A 39 6.95 4.05 -14.41
CA LEU A 39 6.37 2.87 -13.80
C LEU A 39 7.19 2.42 -12.57
N PHE A 40 8.53 2.48 -12.65
CA PHE A 40 9.42 2.14 -11.55
C PHE A 40 9.27 3.10 -10.37
N ILE A 41 9.21 4.42 -10.62
CA ILE A 41 8.99 5.44 -9.58
C ILE A 41 7.59 5.28 -8.95
N LEU A 42 6.57 4.95 -9.75
CA LEU A 42 5.22 4.71 -9.26
C LEU A 42 5.13 3.47 -8.35
N LEU A 43 5.91 2.43 -8.64
CA LEU A 43 5.92 1.17 -7.91
C LEU A 43 6.74 1.21 -6.61
N THR A 44 7.79 2.05 -6.53
CA THR A 44 8.59 2.21 -5.31
C THR A 44 7.89 3.03 -4.22
N ALA A 45 6.80 3.74 -4.56
CA ALA A 45 6.02 4.54 -3.62
C ALA A 45 5.03 3.71 -2.76
N LEU A 46 4.95 2.38 -2.92
CA LEU A 46 3.84 1.57 -2.41
C LEU A 46 4.15 0.70 -1.17
N ALA A 47 5.33 0.77 -0.58
CA ALA A 47 5.65 -0.15 0.51
C ALA A 47 6.46 0.48 1.63
N VAL A 48 5.79 1.06 2.64
CA VAL A 48 6.41 1.33 3.95
C VAL A 48 5.36 1.10 5.06
N PRO A 49 5.65 0.32 6.10
CA PRO A 49 4.74 0.16 7.24
C PRO A 49 4.63 1.46 8.04
N VAL A 50 3.41 1.87 8.36
CA VAL A 50 3.11 3.11 9.08
C VAL A 50 2.75 2.82 10.52
N TRP A 51 3.44 3.48 11.44
CA TRP A 51 3.20 3.47 12.87
C TRP A 51 2.58 4.82 13.27
N GLY A 52 1.50 4.84 14.03
CA GLY A 52 0.90 6.09 14.51
C GLY A 52 -0.49 6.42 13.95
N ARG A 53 -1.29 5.39 13.66
CA ARG A 53 -2.67 5.48 13.17
C ARG A 53 -3.65 4.74 14.09
N ALA A 54 -4.94 4.89 13.89
CA ALA A 54 -6.00 4.36 14.72
C ALA A 54 -5.91 2.85 15.01
N GLY A 55 -5.49 2.03 14.03
CA GLY A 55 -5.29 0.58 14.18
C GLY A 55 -3.90 0.18 14.70
N GLY A 56 -2.95 1.09 14.75
CA GLY A 56 -1.56 0.83 15.12
C GLY A 56 -1.36 0.74 16.64
N GLY A 57 -2.10 -0.14 17.31
CA GLY A 57 -1.77 -0.58 18.65
C GLY A 57 -0.50 -1.42 18.56
N GLY A 58 0.64 -0.83 18.94
CA GLY A 58 1.91 -1.51 18.95
C GLY A 58 1.82 -2.80 19.75
N SER A 59 1.79 -3.94 19.06
CA SER A 59 2.20 -5.17 19.66
C SER A 59 3.67 -5.00 20.00
N SER A 60 3.98 -4.79 21.27
CA SER A 60 5.29 -4.93 21.83
C SER A 60 5.65 -6.41 21.80
N GLY A 61 5.90 -6.93 20.61
CA GLY A 61 6.55 -8.20 20.41
C GLY A 61 8.00 -8.05 20.82
N GLY A 62 8.31 -8.48 22.04
CA GLY A 62 9.67 -8.67 22.50
C GLY A 62 10.37 -9.66 21.58
N GLY A 63 11.09 -9.14 20.61
CA GLY A 63 12.02 -9.89 19.79
C GLY A 63 13.23 -10.25 20.62
N GLY A 64 13.22 -11.45 21.23
CA GLY A 64 14.37 -12.08 21.82
C GLY A 64 15.45 -12.28 20.76
N GLY A 65 16.52 -11.48 20.83
CA GLY A 65 17.74 -11.73 20.11
C GLY A 65 18.40 -12.97 20.67
N SER A 66 18.59 -14.02 19.86
CA SER A 66 19.56 -15.03 20.13
C SER A 66 20.74 -14.83 19.21
N GLY A 67 21.82 -14.38 19.82
CA GLY A 67 23.16 -14.45 19.28
C GLY A 67 23.62 -15.88 19.24
N GLY A 68 24.43 -16.20 18.30
CA GLY A 68 25.25 -17.39 18.20
C GLY A 68 26.20 -17.16 17.07
N GLY A 69 27.41 -16.92 17.30
CA GLY A 69 28.47 -17.77 17.72
C GLY A 69 29.34 -18.08 16.55
N GLY A 70 30.43 -17.44 16.42
CA GLY A 70 31.78 -17.73 16.27
C GLY A 70 32.18 -18.95 15.43
N GLY A 71 33.06 -18.76 14.46
CA GLY A 71 33.77 -19.81 13.76
C GLY A 71 34.87 -19.21 12.93
N ASN A 72 36.00 -19.04 13.60
CA ASN A 72 37.28 -18.69 13.04
C ASN A 72 37.91 -19.91 12.41
N SER A 73 38.37 -19.86 11.16
CA SER A 73 39.52 -20.63 10.72
C SER A 73 40.14 -20.03 9.48
N GLY A 74 41.38 -19.69 9.63
CA GLY A 74 42.28 -19.19 8.63
C GLY A 74 42.72 -20.26 7.63
N GLY A 75 43.21 -19.80 6.50
CA GLY A 75 43.82 -20.58 5.47
C GLY A 75 44.48 -19.68 4.44
N SER A 76 45.77 -19.63 4.56
CA SER A 76 46.79 -18.97 3.76
C SER A 76 46.81 -19.43 2.30
N GLY A 77 47.17 -18.54 1.38
CA GLY A 77 48.06 -18.82 0.28
C GLY A 77 47.49 -18.73 -1.13
N GLY A 78 48.13 -17.94 -1.97
CA GLY A 78 48.18 -18.16 -3.40
C GLY A 78 47.93 -16.93 -4.28
N ASN A 79 48.97 -16.18 -4.52
CA ASN A 79 49.12 -15.24 -5.65
C ASN A 79 48.89 -15.98 -6.98
N SER A 80 48.04 -15.44 -7.80
CA SER A 80 48.12 -15.66 -9.25
C SER A 80 47.52 -14.46 -9.97
N TYR A 81 48.38 -13.63 -10.52
CA TYR A 81 48.05 -12.59 -11.48
C TYR A 81 47.59 -13.23 -12.79
N HIS A 82 46.32 -13.15 -13.12
CA HIS A 82 45.86 -13.29 -14.49
C HIS A 82 45.10 -12.03 -14.91
N SER A 83 45.82 -11.22 -15.65
CA SER A 83 45.31 -10.14 -16.47
C SER A 83 44.40 -10.73 -17.58
N GLY A 84 43.15 -10.82 -17.32
CA GLY A 84 42.11 -11.17 -18.30
C GLY A 84 41.28 -9.92 -18.63
N ARG A 85 41.55 -9.33 -19.75
CA ARG A 85 40.72 -8.30 -20.36
C ARG A 85 39.40 -8.93 -20.77
N SER A 86 38.44 -9.00 -19.87
CA SER A 86 37.07 -9.46 -20.19
C SER A 86 36.20 -8.28 -20.58
N SER A 87 35.69 -8.36 -21.76
CA SER A 87 34.88 -7.37 -22.48
C SER A 87 33.66 -6.94 -21.64
N SER A 88 33.56 -5.63 -21.46
CA SER A 88 32.54 -4.90 -20.69
C SER A 88 31.10 -5.05 -21.21
N ARG A 89 30.82 -5.96 -22.15
CA ARG A 89 29.48 -6.14 -22.75
C ARG A 89 28.60 -7.17 -22.04
N SER A 90 29.17 -8.16 -21.36
CA SER A 90 28.40 -9.21 -20.66
C SER A 90 27.78 -8.72 -19.34
N ASN A 91 28.40 -7.75 -18.68
CA ASN A 91 27.92 -7.22 -17.40
C ASN A 91 26.66 -6.34 -17.53
N LEU A 92 26.48 -5.67 -18.68
CA LEU A 92 25.31 -4.83 -18.93
C LEU A 92 24.01 -5.66 -19.03
N VAL A 93 24.05 -6.77 -19.75
CA VAL A 93 22.89 -7.67 -19.91
C VAL A 93 22.58 -8.37 -18.58
N GLY A 94 23.61 -8.85 -17.85
CA GLY A 94 23.47 -9.45 -16.53
C GLY A 94 22.85 -8.47 -15.52
N ASN A 95 23.31 -7.23 -15.49
CA ASN A 95 22.76 -6.19 -14.60
C ASN A 95 21.32 -5.80 -14.96
N ILE A 96 20.95 -5.78 -16.24
CA ILE A 96 19.58 -5.53 -16.68
C ILE A 96 18.67 -6.69 -16.27
N VAL A 97 19.09 -7.93 -16.50
CA VAL A 97 18.30 -9.13 -16.12
C VAL A 97 18.14 -9.20 -14.60
N PHE A 98 19.20 -8.96 -13.84
CA PHE A 98 19.15 -8.91 -12.38
C PHE A 98 18.23 -7.79 -11.87
N GLY A 99 18.35 -6.59 -12.44
CA GLY A 99 17.48 -5.46 -12.11
C GLY A 99 16.01 -5.72 -12.40
N VAL A 100 15.69 -6.34 -13.56
CA VAL A 100 14.31 -6.72 -13.92
C VAL A 100 13.77 -7.78 -12.95
N ASN A 101 14.55 -8.79 -12.60
CA ASN A 101 14.12 -9.81 -11.62
C ASN A 101 13.93 -9.22 -10.23
N ALA A 102 14.82 -8.35 -9.77
CA ALA A 102 14.67 -7.66 -8.48
C ALA A 102 13.37 -6.83 -8.44
N VAL A 103 13.06 -6.10 -9.52
CA VAL A 103 11.81 -5.34 -9.65
C VAL A 103 10.59 -6.27 -9.68
N LEU A 104 10.64 -7.39 -10.39
CA LEU A 104 9.54 -8.36 -10.43
C LEU A 104 9.27 -8.99 -9.06
N ILE A 105 10.33 -9.29 -8.29
CA ILE A 105 10.20 -9.84 -6.94
C ILE A 105 9.61 -8.80 -5.99
N THR A 106 10.08 -7.55 -6.01
CA THR A 106 9.63 -6.49 -5.11
C THR A 106 8.23 -5.97 -5.45
N CYS A 107 7.89 -5.88 -6.73
CA CYS A 107 6.59 -5.35 -7.18
C CYS A 107 5.54 -6.44 -7.37
N GLY A 108 5.93 -7.71 -7.51
CA GLY A 108 5.01 -8.83 -7.74
C GLY A 108 3.96 -8.94 -6.63
N GLY A 109 4.38 -8.81 -5.38
CA GLY A 109 3.47 -8.84 -4.23
C GLY A 109 2.39 -7.74 -4.27
N ALA A 110 2.77 -6.51 -4.60
CA ALA A 110 1.83 -5.40 -4.69
C ALA A 110 0.83 -5.56 -5.85
N ILE A 111 1.29 -6.07 -6.99
CA ILE A 111 0.41 -6.37 -8.14
C ILE A 111 -0.58 -7.47 -7.78
N VAL A 112 -0.11 -8.57 -7.20
CA VAL A 112 -0.95 -9.69 -6.76
C VAL A 112 -1.98 -9.22 -5.74
N PHE A 113 -1.57 -8.44 -4.73
CA PHE A 113 -2.47 -7.86 -3.75
C PHE A 113 -3.54 -6.99 -4.41
N THR A 114 -3.17 -6.12 -5.34
CA THR A 114 -4.13 -5.25 -6.05
C THR A 114 -5.14 -6.04 -6.87
N VAL A 115 -4.70 -7.09 -7.58
CA VAL A 115 -5.60 -7.95 -8.35
C VAL A 115 -6.56 -8.71 -7.45
N LYS A 116 -6.06 -9.29 -6.36
CA LYS A 116 -6.87 -10.02 -5.38
C LYS A 116 -7.88 -9.09 -4.69
N SER A 117 -7.46 -7.90 -4.27
CA SER A 117 -8.34 -6.90 -3.67
C SER A 117 -9.48 -6.49 -4.60
N LYS A 118 -9.20 -6.28 -5.89
CA LYS A 118 -10.23 -5.98 -6.88
C LYS A 118 -11.21 -7.14 -7.06
N LYS A 119 -10.73 -8.39 -7.06
CA LYS A 119 -11.58 -9.58 -7.16
C LYS A 119 -12.50 -9.72 -5.95
N ALA A 120 -11.95 -9.58 -4.73
CA ALA A 120 -12.72 -9.58 -3.49
C ALA A 120 -13.77 -8.46 -3.49
N ALA A 121 -13.38 -7.24 -3.90
CA ALA A 121 -14.27 -6.10 -3.97
C ALA A 121 -15.45 -6.30 -4.96
N MET A 122 -15.20 -6.88 -6.11
CA MET A 122 -16.26 -7.21 -7.08
C MET A 122 -17.24 -8.23 -6.52
N LYS A 123 -16.73 -9.30 -5.88
CA LYS A 123 -17.54 -10.33 -5.24
C LYS A 123 -18.41 -9.72 -4.14
N SER A 124 -17.80 -8.95 -3.22
CA SER A 124 -18.51 -8.31 -2.11
C SER A 124 -19.59 -7.33 -2.60
N LYS A 125 -19.28 -6.47 -3.59
CA LYS A 125 -20.27 -5.56 -4.18
C LYS A 125 -21.45 -6.28 -4.83
N ASN A 126 -21.20 -7.43 -5.47
CA ASN A 126 -22.28 -8.23 -6.06
C ASN A 126 -23.15 -8.85 -4.98
N LEU A 127 -22.57 -9.34 -3.86
CA LEU A 127 -23.31 -9.85 -2.72
C LEU A 127 -24.17 -8.74 -2.09
N MET A 128 -23.59 -7.57 -1.81
CA MET A 128 -24.36 -6.43 -1.27
C MET A 128 -25.56 -6.07 -2.13
N ARG A 129 -25.42 -6.07 -3.48
CA ARG A 129 -26.55 -5.82 -4.40
C ARG A 129 -27.61 -6.93 -4.35
N GLN A 130 -27.23 -8.15 -4.02
CA GLN A 130 -28.21 -9.23 -3.83
C GLN A 130 -28.94 -9.04 -2.49
N TYR A 131 -28.24 -8.73 -1.43
CA TYR A 131 -28.80 -8.46 -0.10
C TYR A 131 -29.72 -7.22 -0.14
N GLU A 132 -29.35 -6.16 -0.84
CA GLU A 132 -30.17 -4.97 -1.05
C GLU A 132 -31.54 -5.29 -1.68
N LYS A 133 -31.60 -6.27 -2.57
CA LYS A 133 -32.88 -6.71 -3.22
C LYS A 133 -33.81 -7.47 -2.25
N ILE A 134 -33.23 -8.12 -1.25
CA ILE A 134 -33.99 -8.83 -0.22
C ILE A 134 -34.54 -7.84 0.81
N GLY A 135 -33.96 -6.63 0.84
CA GLY A 135 -34.33 -5.56 1.77
C GLY A 135 -33.39 -5.49 2.97
N GLY A 136 -33.54 -4.45 3.79
CA GLY A 136 -32.76 -4.27 5.00
C GLY A 136 -31.74 -3.13 4.93
N ASN A 137 -30.56 -3.36 5.52
CA ASN A 137 -29.51 -2.36 5.77
C ASN A 137 -28.39 -2.35 4.71
N TRP A 138 -28.58 -3.00 3.56
CA TRP A 138 -27.56 -3.27 2.55
C TRP A 138 -27.53 -2.26 1.39
N ASP A 139 -28.13 -1.06 1.52
CA ASP A 139 -27.95 -0.01 0.52
C ASP A 139 -26.47 0.33 0.40
N TYR A 140 -25.88 -0.05 -0.73
CA TYR A 140 -24.44 0.12 -0.98
C TYR A 140 -23.97 1.57 -0.81
N ARG A 141 -24.77 2.55 -1.25
CA ARG A 141 -24.39 3.96 -1.18
C ARG A 141 -24.39 4.45 0.26
N GLU A 142 -25.40 4.05 1.02
CA GLU A 142 -25.53 4.43 2.41
C GLU A 142 -24.45 3.74 3.27
N VAL A 143 -24.18 2.45 3.06
CA VAL A 143 -23.06 1.74 3.71
C VAL A 143 -21.74 2.43 3.42
N GLN A 144 -21.46 2.74 2.15
CA GLN A 144 -20.24 3.41 1.74
C GLN A 144 -20.07 4.77 2.42
N ARG A 145 -21.14 5.58 2.45
CA ARG A 145 -21.17 6.89 3.13
C ARG A 145 -20.86 6.76 4.61
N GLN A 146 -21.49 5.81 5.30
CA GLN A 146 -21.27 5.58 6.74
C GLN A 146 -19.83 5.13 7.04
N VAL A 147 -19.23 4.29 6.20
CA VAL A 147 -17.83 3.85 6.33
C VAL A 147 -16.86 5.02 6.12
N GLU A 148 -17.08 5.85 5.11
CA GLU A 148 -16.24 7.02 4.85
C GLU A 148 -16.35 8.07 5.96
N GLU A 149 -17.55 8.32 6.46
CA GLU A 149 -17.79 9.17 7.63
C GLU A 149 -17.09 8.64 8.87
N ALA A 150 -17.29 7.35 9.19
CA ALA A 150 -16.63 6.71 10.31
C ALA A 150 -15.10 6.82 10.25
N TYR A 151 -14.51 6.70 9.07
CA TYR A 151 -13.06 6.84 8.91
C TYR A 151 -12.56 8.19 9.43
N PHE A 152 -13.18 9.29 9.03
CA PHE A 152 -12.74 10.62 9.43
C PHE A 152 -13.02 10.90 10.92
N GLU A 153 -14.18 10.50 11.42
CA GLU A 153 -14.54 10.70 12.82
C GLU A 153 -13.64 9.90 13.77
N ILE A 154 -13.26 8.68 13.37
CA ILE A 154 -12.31 7.86 14.14
C ILE A 154 -10.90 8.47 14.12
N GLN A 155 -10.43 9.03 13.01
CA GLN A 155 -9.15 9.73 12.99
C GLN A 155 -9.20 10.99 13.87
N GLU A 156 -10.31 11.71 13.86
CA GLU A 156 -10.50 12.89 14.71
C GLU A 156 -10.53 12.53 16.20
N CYS A 157 -11.18 11.41 16.58
CA CYS A 157 -11.15 10.85 17.92
C CYS A 157 -9.70 10.66 18.42
N TRP A 158 -8.84 10.04 17.64
CA TRP A 158 -7.43 9.86 17.99
C TRP A 158 -6.68 11.18 18.10
N ARG A 159 -6.92 12.12 17.20
CA ARG A 159 -6.29 13.45 17.23
C ARG A 159 -6.68 14.24 18.48
N ARG A 160 -7.93 14.09 18.95
CA ARG A 160 -8.43 14.72 20.18
C ARG A 160 -8.00 13.97 21.44
N MET A 161 -7.59 12.71 21.28
CA MET A 161 -7.39 11.79 22.41
C MET A 161 -8.66 11.64 23.28
N ASP A 162 -9.80 11.57 22.63
CA ASP A 162 -11.13 11.44 23.25
C ASP A 162 -11.95 10.39 22.49
N ALA A 163 -12.06 9.19 23.10
CA ALA A 163 -12.78 8.08 22.48
C ALA A 163 -14.30 8.34 22.41
N SER A 164 -14.85 9.15 23.29
CA SER A 164 -16.28 9.46 23.30
C SER A 164 -16.72 10.20 22.03
N TYR A 165 -15.80 10.91 21.40
CA TYR A 165 -16.05 11.63 20.13
C TYR A 165 -16.48 10.69 19.01
N ALA A 166 -15.94 9.48 18.94
CA ALA A 166 -16.28 8.48 17.93
C ALA A 166 -17.27 7.41 18.41
N ALA A 167 -17.90 7.58 19.58
CA ALA A 167 -18.77 6.57 20.19
C ALA A 167 -19.92 6.10 19.29
N ALA A 168 -20.46 6.99 18.44
CA ALA A 168 -21.52 6.64 17.50
C ALA A 168 -21.04 5.78 16.31
N TYR A 169 -19.74 5.62 16.12
CA TYR A 169 -19.10 4.92 14.98
C TYR A 169 -18.37 3.65 15.42
N LEU A 170 -18.29 3.36 16.72
CA LEU A 170 -17.56 2.24 17.28
C LEU A 170 -18.53 1.24 17.95
N SER A 171 -18.17 -0.04 17.92
CA SER A 171 -18.81 -0.99 18.80
C SER A 171 -18.43 -0.71 20.25
N THR A 172 -19.22 -1.19 21.21
CA THR A 172 -18.94 -1.00 22.64
C THR A 172 -17.55 -1.50 23.02
N GLU A 173 -17.18 -2.68 22.53
CA GLU A 173 -15.90 -3.32 22.81
C GLU A 173 -14.73 -2.51 22.25
N LEU A 174 -14.87 -2.00 21.02
CA LEU A 174 -13.81 -1.19 20.39
C LEU A 174 -13.71 0.19 21.02
N LEU A 175 -14.82 0.76 21.47
CA LEU A 175 -14.84 2.02 22.23
C LEU A 175 -14.09 1.89 23.55
N GLU A 176 -14.31 0.79 24.29
CA GLU A 176 -13.57 0.49 25.52
C GLU A 176 -12.07 0.31 25.26
N ASP A 177 -11.71 -0.40 24.21
CA ASP A 177 -10.31 -0.58 23.79
C ASP A 177 -9.64 0.78 23.44
N PHE A 178 -10.35 1.65 22.75
CA PHE A 178 -9.86 3.01 22.45
C PHE A 178 -9.67 3.85 23.71
N ASN A 179 -10.62 3.80 24.64
CA ASN A 179 -10.51 4.46 25.93
C ASN A 179 -9.27 3.98 26.71
N MET A 180 -9.07 2.66 26.78
CA MET A 180 -7.88 2.10 27.42
C MET A 180 -6.58 2.59 26.76
N LYS A 181 -6.51 2.56 25.45
CA LYS A 181 -5.31 3.02 24.70
C LYS A 181 -5.03 4.48 24.93
N ILE A 182 -6.05 5.32 24.97
CA ILE A 182 -5.91 6.76 25.24
C ILE A 182 -5.41 7.00 26.67
N GLN A 183 -5.99 6.32 27.67
CA GLN A 183 -5.53 6.39 29.07
C GLN A 183 -4.07 5.95 29.21
N TRP A 184 -3.65 4.87 28.54
CA TRP A 184 -2.26 4.45 28.52
C TRP A 184 -1.31 5.48 27.88
N MET A 185 -1.76 6.19 26.87
CA MET A 185 -0.99 7.29 26.27
C MET A 185 -0.86 8.46 27.27
N GLU A 186 -1.92 8.76 28.01
CA GLU A 186 -1.89 9.79 29.06
C GLU A 186 -0.88 9.46 30.17
N VAL A 187 -0.91 8.21 30.65
CA VAL A 187 0.06 7.73 31.66
C VAL A 187 1.51 7.83 31.16
N ARG A 188 1.74 7.63 29.87
CA ARG A 188 3.07 7.78 29.27
C ARG A 188 3.41 9.21 28.84
N GLU A 189 2.54 10.17 29.14
CA GLU A 189 2.68 11.57 28.71
C GLU A 189 2.81 11.71 27.19
N GLU A 190 2.17 10.83 26.45
CA GLU A 190 2.16 10.84 24.99
C GLU A 190 0.96 11.61 24.42
N ALA A 191 1.14 12.24 23.28
CA ALA A 191 0.06 12.81 22.48
C ALA A 191 0.19 12.36 21.02
N VAL A 192 -0.97 12.18 20.38
CA VAL A 192 -1.06 11.84 18.96
C VAL A 192 -0.96 13.10 18.12
N VAL A 193 -0.14 13.06 17.09
CA VAL A 193 -0.07 14.10 16.05
C VAL A 193 -0.44 13.48 14.72
N GLN A 194 -1.57 13.91 14.17
CA GLN A 194 -2.02 13.50 12.82
C GLN A 194 -2.21 14.73 11.94
N LYS A 195 -1.63 14.69 10.73
CA LYS A 195 -1.74 15.77 9.74
C LYS A 195 -2.01 15.18 8.36
N HIS A 196 -2.68 15.97 7.51
CA HIS A 196 -2.94 15.60 6.13
C HIS A 196 -3.66 14.25 5.96
N VAL A 197 -4.60 13.95 6.87
CA VAL A 197 -5.42 12.73 6.82
C VAL A 197 -6.22 12.72 5.54
N LYS A 198 -6.12 11.62 4.78
CA LYS A 198 -6.86 11.40 3.53
C LYS A 198 -7.32 9.95 3.45
N LEU A 199 -8.55 9.75 3.09
CA LEU A 199 -9.06 8.47 2.61
C LEU A 199 -8.84 8.43 1.08
N LEU A 200 -7.99 7.51 0.62
CA LEU A 200 -7.70 7.34 -0.80
C LEU A 200 -8.70 6.39 -1.46
N SER A 201 -9.09 5.34 -0.73
CA SER A 201 -10.21 4.47 -1.11
C SER A 201 -10.71 3.66 0.10
N ALA A 202 -11.99 3.33 0.06
CA ALA A 202 -12.63 2.35 0.93
C ALA A 202 -13.40 1.38 0.03
N VAL A 203 -13.03 0.09 0.04
CA VAL A 203 -13.67 -0.90 -0.81
C VAL A 203 -14.13 -2.10 0.01
N PRO A 204 -15.39 -2.57 -0.12
CA PRO A 204 -15.87 -3.75 0.57
C PRO A 204 -15.18 -4.98 0.00
N VAL A 205 -14.62 -5.85 0.86
CA VAL A 205 -13.91 -7.06 0.44
C VAL A 205 -14.63 -8.34 0.88
N CYS A 206 -15.51 -8.27 1.90
CA CYS A 206 -16.37 -9.37 2.31
C CYS A 206 -17.64 -8.80 2.92
N ALA A 207 -18.81 -9.29 2.51
CA ALA A 207 -20.09 -8.98 3.10
C ALA A 207 -20.76 -10.29 3.55
N SER A 208 -21.28 -10.32 4.76
CA SER A 208 -22.01 -11.46 5.35
C SER A 208 -23.34 -10.97 5.87
N ASP A 209 -24.41 -11.57 5.32
CA ASP A 209 -25.80 -11.36 5.71
C ASP A 209 -26.25 -12.60 6.49
N GLU A 210 -26.44 -12.45 7.77
CA GLU A 210 -26.77 -13.52 8.70
C GLU A 210 -28.19 -13.35 9.22
N PRO A 211 -28.86 -14.42 9.71
CA PRO A 211 -30.18 -14.30 10.33
C PRO A 211 -30.17 -13.32 11.51
N GLY A 212 -30.93 -12.21 11.35
CA GLY A 212 -30.94 -11.08 12.29
C GLY A 212 -29.95 -9.99 11.89
N GLN A 213 -30.47 -8.77 11.66
CA GLN A 213 -29.67 -7.64 11.17
C GLN A 213 -28.45 -7.32 12.05
N GLU A 214 -28.53 -7.60 13.34
CA GLU A 214 -27.41 -7.43 14.28
C GLU A 214 -26.24 -8.40 14.05
N ASN A 215 -26.41 -9.44 13.25
CA ASN A 215 -25.35 -10.38 12.88
C ASN A 215 -24.65 -10.01 11.56
N ASP A 216 -25.20 -9.03 10.84
CA ASP A 216 -24.63 -8.56 9.60
C ASP A 216 -23.25 -7.96 9.82
N SER A 217 -22.33 -8.32 8.94
CA SER A 217 -20.97 -7.77 8.98
C SER A 217 -20.40 -7.53 7.60
N ILE A 218 -19.50 -6.57 7.54
CA ILE A 218 -18.80 -6.22 6.29
C ILE A 218 -17.36 -5.82 6.56
N TRP A 219 -16.44 -6.40 5.81
CA TRP A 219 -15.05 -6.00 5.79
C TRP A 219 -14.78 -5.01 4.67
N TYR A 220 -14.11 -3.93 5.02
CA TYR A 220 -13.60 -2.95 4.09
C TYR A 220 -12.08 -2.97 4.06
N LEU A 221 -11.49 -2.90 2.87
CA LEU A 221 -10.10 -2.54 2.69
C LEU A 221 -10.02 -1.02 2.60
N ILE A 222 -9.47 -0.42 3.63
CA ILE A 222 -9.23 1.02 3.72
C ILE A 222 -7.83 1.33 3.20
N HIS A 223 -7.73 2.22 2.23
CA HIS A 223 -6.47 2.81 1.78
C HIS A 223 -6.43 4.25 2.24
N GLY A 224 -5.63 4.53 3.22
CA GLY A 224 -5.46 5.85 3.81
C GLY A 224 -4.08 6.45 3.53
N SER A 225 -3.95 7.73 3.82
CA SER A 225 -2.65 8.42 3.80
C SER A 225 -2.65 9.55 4.81
N MET A 226 -1.61 9.63 5.65
CA MET A 226 -1.44 10.70 6.65
C MET A 226 0.02 10.85 7.08
N VAL A 227 0.29 11.91 7.81
CA VAL A 227 1.43 12.03 8.72
C VAL A 227 0.92 11.63 10.10
N GLY A 228 1.47 10.57 10.71
CA GLY A 228 1.01 10.07 12.01
C GLY A 228 2.19 9.69 12.92
N TYR A 229 2.30 10.35 14.06
CA TYR A 229 3.34 10.08 15.04
C TYR A 229 2.89 10.46 16.46
N TYR A 230 3.63 10.01 17.45
CA TYR A 230 3.40 10.32 18.86
C TYR A 230 4.54 11.15 19.39
N ILE A 231 4.21 12.14 20.20
CA ILE A 231 5.16 13.00 20.90
C ILE A 231 5.04 12.80 22.40
N ASN A 232 6.14 12.98 23.12
CA ASN A 232 6.06 13.22 24.55
C ASN A 232 5.52 14.65 24.78
N ARG A 233 4.49 14.80 25.61
CA ARG A 233 3.77 16.07 25.83
C ARG A 233 4.67 17.14 26.46
N ASN A 234 5.62 16.73 27.32
CA ASN A 234 6.47 17.67 28.07
C ASN A 234 7.63 18.17 27.23
N THR A 235 8.20 17.32 26.38
CA THR A 235 9.39 17.62 25.59
C THR A 235 9.10 17.98 24.14
N GLY A 236 7.92 17.63 23.62
CA GLY A 236 7.57 17.77 22.20
C GLY A 236 8.34 16.84 21.26
N ILE A 237 9.17 15.93 21.80
CA ILE A 237 9.99 15.02 21.02
C ILE A 237 9.13 13.87 20.49
N CYS A 238 9.32 13.51 19.21
CA CYS A 238 8.70 12.35 18.62
C CYS A 238 9.23 11.06 19.27
N VAL A 239 8.36 10.26 19.88
CA VAL A 239 8.70 9.01 20.58
C VAL A 239 8.45 7.77 19.73
N ARG A 240 7.50 7.85 18.79
CA ARG A 240 7.21 6.76 17.83
C ARG A 240 6.39 7.27 16.65
N GLY A 241 6.38 6.51 15.56
CA GLY A 241 5.69 6.87 14.32
C GLY A 241 6.61 7.57 13.33
N ASN A 242 6.02 8.13 12.26
CA ASN A 242 6.78 8.78 11.22
C ASN A 242 6.28 10.20 10.97
N THR A 243 7.21 11.16 10.96
CA THR A 243 6.92 12.57 10.67
C THR A 243 6.75 12.85 9.18
N LYS A 244 7.00 11.86 8.31
CA LYS A 244 6.74 11.94 6.88
C LYS A 244 5.36 11.41 6.56
N LYS A 245 4.78 11.90 5.46
CA LYS A 245 3.51 11.41 4.95
C LYS A 245 3.67 10.01 4.40
N GLU A 246 2.81 9.09 4.83
CA GLU A 246 2.79 7.70 4.40
C GLU A 246 1.39 7.26 3.99
N SER A 247 1.36 6.25 3.14
CA SER A 247 0.14 5.58 2.69
C SER A 247 0.08 4.19 3.33
N PHE A 248 -1.12 3.72 3.65
CA PHE A 248 -1.32 2.45 4.34
C PHE A 248 -2.58 1.76 3.89
N TYR A 249 -2.62 0.43 4.09
CA TYR A 249 -3.80 -0.41 3.94
C TYR A 249 -4.15 -1.03 5.28
N GLU A 250 -5.46 -1.03 5.61
CA GLU A 250 -6.03 -1.67 6.78
C GLU A 250 -7.33 -2.36 6.42
N TYR A 251 -7.64 -3.46 7.11
CA TYR A 251 -8.93 -4.11 7.04
C TYR A 251 -9.78 -3.65 8.21
N TRP A 252 -10.92 -3.05 7.91
CA TRP A 252 -11.87 -2.56 8.88
C TRP A 252 -13.14 -3.40 8.81
N ARG A 253 -13.52 -4.03 9.93
CA ARG A 253 -14.76 -4.80 10.04
C ARG A 253 -15.83 -3.95 10.67
N PHE A 254 -16.93 -3.76 9.96
CA PHE A 254 -18.13 -3.11 10.44
C PHE A 254 -19.20 -4.16 10.73
N ILE A 255 -20.02 -3.89 11.75
CA ILE A 255 -21.20 -4.64 12.11
C ILE A 255 -22.40 -3.69 12.16
N TYR A 256 -23.61 -4.23 11.93
CA TYR A 256 -24.82 -3.42 11.99
C TYR A 256 -25.36 -3.39 13.41
N ARG A 257 -25.45 -2.22 14.01
CA ARG A 257 -25.98 -1.99 15.36
C ARG A 257 -26.77 -0.69 15.41
N ASN A 258 -27.90 -0.69 16.11
CA ASN A 258 -28.69 0.53 16.33
C ASN A 258 -29.00 1.28 15.02
N LYS A 259 -29.34 0.55 13.94
CA LYS A 259 -29.62 1.08 12.60
C LYS A 259 -28.45 1.79 11.93
N ARG A 260 -27.23 1.44 12.33
CA ARG A 260 -25.98 2.01 11.77
C ARG A 260 -24.89 0.96 11.64
N TRP A 261 -24.02 1.13 10.68
CA TRP A 261 -22.77 0.37 10.57
C TRP A 261 -21.72 0.99 11.49
N VAL A 262 -21.28 0.23 12.47
CA VAL A 262 -20.26 0.64 13.45
C VAL A 262 -19.02 -0.22 13.31
N LEU A 263 -17.86 0.40 13.49
CA LEU A 263 -16.59 -0.31 13.42
C LEU A 263 -16.40 -1.19 14.64
N GLN A 264 -16.11 -2.46 14.41
CA GLN A 264 -15.85 -3.46 15.45
C GLN A 264 -14.38 -3.84 15.55
N GLU A 265 -13.67 -3.84 14.44
CA GLU A 265 -12.31 -4.38 14.40
C GLU A 265 -11.46 -3.68 13.32
N ILE A 266 -10.19 -3.45 13.64
CA ILE A 266 -9.18 -2.97 12.71
C ILE A 266 -8.03 -3.98 12.70
N ARG A 267 -7.66 -4.43 11.50
CA ARG A 267 -6.50 -5.30 11.25
C ARG A 267 -5.54 -4.66 10.27
N GLN A 268 -4.26 -4.89 10.49
CA GLN A 268 -3.23 -4.45 9.55
C GLN A 268 -3.24 -5.34 8.30
N GLN A 269 -2.64 -4.83 7.20
CA GLN A 269 -2.59 -5.55 5.94
C GLN A 269 -1.91 -6.92 6.04
N ASP A 270 -0.93 -7.07 6.92
CA ASP A 270 -0.15 -8.28 7.15
C ASP A 270 -0.80 -9.26 8.14
N GLU A 271 -1.84 -8.84 8.86
CA GLU A 271 -2.58 -9.68 9.81
C GLU A 271 -3.67 -10.52 9.14
N ILE A 272 -4.07 -10.16 7.91
CA ILE A 272 -5.13 -10.87 7.17
C ILE A 272 -4.62 -11.28 5.78
N ASP A 273 -4.76 -12.56 5.45
CA ASP A 273 -4.58 -13.01 4.08
C ASP A 273 -5.81 -12.65 3.23
N ILE A 274 -5.63 -11.79 2.23
CA ILE A 274 -6.69 -11.38 1.28
C ILE A 274 -7.38 -12.58 0.59
N ASN A 275 -6.73 -13.74 0.54
CA ASN A 275 -7.32 -14.96 -0.02
C ASN A 275 -8.55 -15.43 0.74
N GLN A 276 -8.71 -15.07 2.01
CA GLN A 276 -9.89 -15.41 2.82
C GLN A 276 -11.17 -14.79 2.25
N PHE A 277 -11.04 -13.72 1.47
CA PHE A 277 -12.17 -12.97 0.92
C PHE A 277 -12.47 -13.28 -0.56
N ILE A 278 -11.65 -14.13 -1.20
CA ILE A 278 -11.80 -14.50 -2.62
C ILE A 278 -12.55 -15.85 -2.75
#